data_a303dd3be16902e82540b16a26fe9f84
#
_entry.id   a303dd3be16902e82540b16a26fe9f84
#
_cell.length_a   1.000
_cell.length_b   1.000
_cell.length_c   1.000
_cell.angle_alpha   90.00
_cell.angle_beta   90.00
_cell.angle_gamma   90.00
#
_symmetry.space_group_name_H-M   'P 1'
#
loop_
_entity.id
_entity.type
_entity.pdbx_description
1 polymer ?
#
loop_
_entity_poly.entity_id
_entity_poly.type
_entity_poly.pdbx_seq_one_letter_code
_entity_poly.pdbx_strand_id
1 'polypeptide(L)'
;MFHKEGYTIIFISFIIIVSIILSLDYFSIQYDFPIKIFLVVIFILILQFFRNPKIIINSNDNYILSPVDGKIVIIEKVFEPEFFKDERIQVSIFMSPLNVHVTRYPMTGRVVYSKYHPGRYLVAWHPKSSTKNERTSIVVENEFFGKILYRQIAGAVARRIVNYAKVSHTVKQGEDSGFIKFGSRIDLFLPLNTKLNVKINQKVKGGISVIAEN
;
A
#
# COMPACT_ATOMS: atom_id res chain seq x y z
N MET A 1 -2.83 -1.87 -16.91
CA MET A 1 -1.64 -0.99 -16.96
C MET A 1 -0.78 -1.32 -15.76
N PHE A 2 0.55 -1.20 -15.87
CA PHE A 2 1.45 -1.49 -14.76
C PHE A 2 1.90 -0.20 -14.07
N HIS A 3 2.23 -0.30 -12.79
CA HIS A 3 2.77 0.81 -12.02
C HIS A 3 4.24 1.05 -12.40
N LYS A 4 4.67 2.32 -12.42
CA LYS A 4 6.04 2.72 -12.82
C LYS A 4 7.14 2.04 -12.01
N GLU A 5 6.90 1.77 -10.72
CA GLU A 5 7.84 1.05 -9.85
C GLU A 5 8.05 -0.42 -10.23
N GLY A 6 7.22 -0.95 -11.14
CA GLY A 6 7.33 -2.31 -11.66
C GLY A 6 8.08 -2.43 -12.98
N TYR A 7 8.21 -1.36 -13.78
CA TYR A 7 8.74 -1.48 -15.14
C TYR A 7 10.11 -2.16 -15.22
N THR A 8 11.05 -1.73 -14.39
CA THR A 8 12.39 -2.32 -14.37
C THR A 8 12.37 -3.78 -13.93
N ILE A 9 11.59 -4.11 -12.88
CA ILE A 9 11.50 -5.48 -12.35
C ILE A 9 10.85 -6.40 -13.38
N ILE A 10 9.74 -5.97 -14.00
CA ILE A 10 9.04 -6.73 -15.05
C ILE A 10 9.98 -6.99 -16.22
N PHE A 11 10.70 -5.97 -16.70
CA PHE A 11 11.62 -6.09 -17.83
C PHE A 11 12.78 -7.05 -17.52
N ILE A 12 13.44 -6.90 -16.38
CA ILE A 12 14.55 -7.78 -15.97
C ILE A 12 14.03 -9.21 -15.79
N SER A 13 12.89 -9.39 -15.11
CA SER A 13 12.31 -10.72 -14.91
C SER A 13 11.94 -11.39 -16.24
N PHE A 14 11.41 -10.63 -17.20
CA PHE A 14 11.13 -11.13 -18.54
C PHE A 14 12.41 -11.67 -19.23
N ILE A 15 13.48 -10.87 -19.26
CA ILE A 15 14.75 -11.28 -19.87
C ILE A 15 15.30 -12.53 -19.19
N ILE A 16 15.31 -12.57 -17.86
CA ILE A 16 15.83 -13.73 -17.10
C ILE A 16 15.03 -15.00 -17.44
N ILE A 17 13.71 -14.91 -17.41
CA ILE A 17 12.82 -16.05 -17.66
C ILE A 17 12.98 -16.55 -19.10
N VAL A 18 13.01 -15.66 -20.08
CA VAL A 18 13.23 -16.01 -21.49
C VAL A 18 14.60 -16.67 -21.66
N SER A 19 15.65 -16.11 -21.06
CA SER A 19 17.01 -16.68 -21.14
C SER A 19 17.07 -18.10 -20.55
N ILE A 20 16.40 -18.33 -19.40
CA ILE A 20 16.33 -19.67 -18.79
C ILE A 20 15.58 -20.64 -19.72
N ILE A 21 14.43 -20.25 -20.27
CA ILE A 21 13.64 -21.10 -21.19
C ILE A 21 14.48 -21.47 -22.41
N LEU A 22 15.15 -20.49 -23.04
CA LEU A 22 16.01 -20.76 -24.21
C LEU A 22 17.21 -21.66 -23.87
N SER A 23 17.78 -21.51 -22.67
CA SER A 23 18.85 -22.38 -22.19
C SER A 23 18.38 -23.83 -21.99
N LEU A 24 17.17 -24.02 -21.42
CA LEU A 24 16.58 -25.36 -21.27
C LEU A 24 16.37 -26.04 -22.62
N ASP A 25 15.92 -25.29 -23.63
CA ASP A 25 15.76 -25.81 -25.00
C ASP A 25 17.10 -26.13 -25.63
N TYR A 26 18.08 -25.22 -25.52
CA TYR A 26 19.44 -25.43 -26.12
C TYR A 26 20.15 -26.67 -25.58
N PHE A 27 20.09 -26.89 -24.26
CA PHE A 27 20.69 -28.04 -23.62
C PHE A 27 19.83 -29.31 -23.66
N SER A 28 18.66 -29.25 -24.31
CA SER A 28 17.74 -30.39 -24.46
C SER A 28 17.42 -31.07 -23.11
N ILE A 29 17.17 -30.28 -22.05
CA ILE A 29 16.93 -30.78 -20.70
C ILE A 29 15.67 -31.65 -20.69
N GLN A 30 15.84 -32.91 -20.27
CA GLN A 30 14.68 -33.82 -20.15
C GLN A 30 13.73 -33.33 -19.04
N TYR A 31 12.41 -33.36 -19.30
CA TYR A 31 11.35 -32.88 -18.40
C TYR A 31 11.39 -31.36 -18.10
N ASP A 32 11.79 -30.52 -19.05
CA ASP A 32 11.82 -29.07 -18.94
C ASP A 32 10.43 -28.40 -18.90
N PHE A 33 9.41 -29.07 -19.43
CA PHE A 33 8.06 -28.53 -19.53
C PHE A 33 7.46 -28.04 -18.18
N PRO A 34 7.51 -28.80 -17.06
CA PRO A 34 7.06 -28.30 -15.76
C PRO A 34 7.84 -27.07 -15.29
N ILE A 35 9.13 -26.98 -15.58
CA ILE A 35 9.96 -25.83 -15.22
C ILE A 35 9.51 -24.59 -16.00
N LYS A 36 9.28 -24.73 -17.29
CA LYS A 36 8.77 -23.65 -18.15
C LYS A 36 7.40 -23.11 -17.63
N ILE A 37 6.48 -24.01 -17.30
CA ILE A 37 5.20 -23.62 -16.70
C ILE A 37 5.41 -22.85 -15.40
N PHE A 38 6.26 -23.34 -14.51
CA PHE A 38 6.55 -22.68 -13.24
C PHE A 38 7.12 -21.26 -13.44
N LEU A 39 8.04 -21.08 -14.37
CA LEU A 39 8.60 -19.77 -14.72
C LEU A 39 7.53 -18.80 -15.26
N VAL A 40 6.66 -19.29 -16.13
CA VAL A 40 5.53 -18.48 -16.65
C VAL A 40 4.59 -18.08 -15.53
N VAL A 41 4.25 -18.99 -14.61
CA VAL A 41 3.41 -18.67 -13.45
C VAL A 41 4.05 -17.60 -12.57
N ILE A 42 5.37 -17.69 -12.30
CA ILE A 42 6.10 -16.65 -11.56
C ILE A 42 6.00 -15.31 -12.30
N PHE A 43 6.17 -15.29 -13.62
CA PHE A 43 6.07 -14.07 -14.39
C PHE A 43 4.68 -13.44 -14.30
N ILE A 44 3.62 -14.25 -14.42
CA ILE A 44 2.24 -13.81 -14.25
C ILE A 44 2.02 -13.19 -12.84
N LEU A 45 2.57 -13.81 -11.79
CA LEU A 45 2.48 -13.27 -10.42
C LEU A 45 3.20 -11.92 -10.29
N ILE A 46 4.35 -11.73 -10.96
CA ILE A 46 5.06 -10.44 -11.00
C ILE A 46 4.19 -9.38 -11.70
N LEU A 47 3.60 -9.70 -12.85
CA LEU A 47 2.70 -8.81 -13.57
C LEU A 47 1.47 -8.45 -12.72
N GLN A 48 0.88 -9.45 -12.07
CA GLN A 48 -0.26 -9.29 -11.17
C GLN A 48 0.06 -8.35 -10.00
N PHE A 49 1.26 -8.47 -9.41
CA PHE A 49 1.70 -7.66 -8.30
C PHE A 49 1.85 -6.18 -8.68
N PHE A 50 2.45 -5.89 -9.83
CA PHE A 50 2.70 -4.52 -10.30
C PHE A 50 1.55 -3.92 -11.11
N ARG A 51 0.37 -4.57 -11.15
CA ARG A 51 -0.79 -4.00 -11.86
C ARG A 51 -1.25 -2.70 -11.21
N ASN A 52 -1.61 -1.74 -12.03
CA ASN A 52 -2.26 -0.50 -11.62
C ASN A 52 -3.51 -0.27 -12.48
N PRO A 53 -4.66 -0.84 -12.10
CA PRO A 53 -5.89 -0.65 -12.83
C PRO A 53 -6.32 0.82 -12.78
N LYS A 54 -6.87 1.31 -13.89
CA LYS A 54 -7.57 2.61 -13.88
C LYS A 54 -8.82 2.48 -13.00
N ILE A 55 -8.98 3.40 -12.09
CA ILE A 55 -10.16 3.50 -11.22
C ILE A 55 -10.82 4.85 -11.45
N ILE A 56 -12.15 4.87 -11.34
CA ILE A 56 -12.91 6.11 -11.31
C ILE A 56 -13.01 6.52 -9.85
N ILE A 57 -12.46 7.68 -9.52
CA ILE A 57 -12.44 8.22 -8.17
C ILE A 57 -13.58 9.23 -8.08
N ASN A 58 -14.56 8.93 -7.26
CA ASN A 58 -15.61 9.89 -6.90
C ASN A 58 -15.11 10.70 -5.69
N SER A 59 -14.32 11.74 -5.99
CA SER A 59 -13.77 12.60 -4.95
C SER A 59 -14.89 13.33 -4.20
N ASN A 60 -14.83 13.28 -2.86
CA ASN A 60 -15.75 13.98 -1.97
C ASN A 60 -15.00 14.37 -0.71
N ASP A 61 -14.99 15.66 -0.41
CA ASP A 61 -14.24 16.22 0.72
C ASP A 61 -14.82 15.81 2.08
N ASN A 62 -16.06 15.33 2.12
CA ASN A 62 -16.70 14.76 3.32
C ASN A 62 -16.32 13.29 3.56
N TYR A 63 -15.47 12.67 2.72
CA TYR A 63 -15.08 11.27 2.84
C TYR A 63 -13.59 11.08 2.99
N ILE A 64 -13.21 10.12 3.81
CA ILE A 64 -11.88 9.52 3.81
C ILE A 64 -11.98 8.20 3.05
N LEU A 65 -11.31 8.12 1.91
CA LEU A 65 -11.25 6.90 1.10
C LEU A 65 -10.15 5.96 1.59
N SER A 66 -10.34 4.66 1.33
CA SER A 66 -9.28 3.68 1.57
C SER A 66 -8.03 4.04 0.76
N PRO A 67 -6.86 4.15 1.39
CA PRO A 67 -5.62 4.43 0.68
C PRO A 67 -5.13 3.22 -0.14
N VAL A 68 -5.64 2.01 0.10
CA VAL A 68 -5.17 0.76 -0.51
C VAL A 68 -6.28 -0.26 -0.67
N ASP A 69 -6.04 -1.25 -1.54
CA ASP A 69 -6.80 -2.51 -1.54
C ASP A 69 -6.38 -3.36 -0.36
N GLY A 70 -7.33 -3.89 0.39
CA GLY A 70 -6.98 -4.77 1.50
C GLY A 70 -8.16 -5.22 2.35
N LYS A 71 -7.84 -5.63 3.56
CA LYS A 71 -8.80 -6.07 4.58
C LYS A 71 -8.58 -5.29 5.87
N ILE A 72 -9.64 -4.75 6.45
CA ILE A 72 -9.60 -4.10 7.76
C ILE A 72 -9.26 -5.14 8.82
N VAL A 73 -8.17 -4.94 9.55
CA VAL A 73 -7.69 -5.87 10.58
C VAL A 73 -7.71 -5.29 11.98
N ILE A 74 -7.67 -3.96 12.13
CA ILE A 74 -7.72 -3.28 13.42
C ILE A 74 -8.61 -2.04 13.29
N ILE A 75 -9.43 -1.81 14.30
CA ILE A 75 -10.14 -0.56 14.58
C ILE A 75 -10.07 -0.38 16.09
N GLU A 76 -9.28 0.56 16.57
CA GLU A 76 -9.10 0.80 18.00
C GLU A 76 -8.69 2.25 18.30
N LYS A 77 -8.86 2.69 19.54
CA LYS A 77 -8.32 3.96 20.03
C LYS A 77 -6.89 3.73 20.48
N VAL A 78 -5.97 4.57 20.00
CA VAL A 78 -4.55 4.47 20.35
C VAL A 78 -3.95 5.86 20.58
N PHE A 79 -2.95 5.94 21.42
CA PHE A 79 -2.09 7.12 21.52
C PHE A 79 -1.13 7.15 20.33
N GLU A 80 -1.17 8.22 19.52
CA GLU A 80 -0.25 8.40 18.38
C GLU A 80 0.95 9.26 18.83
N PRO A 81 2.15 8.67 19.05
CA PRO A 81 3.26 9.35 19.69
C PRO A 81 4.14 10.18 18.75
N GLU A 82 4.00 10.03 17.43
CA GLU A 82 4.95 10.60 16.45
C GLU A 82 4.61 12.04 16.09
N PHE A 83 3.40 12.28 15.64
CA PHE A 83 2.98 13.58 15.12
C PHE A 83 1.95 14.27 16.02
N PHE A 84 0.86 13.56 16.36
CA PHE A 84 -0.25 14.15 17.11
C PHE A 84 0.04 14.25 18.60
N LYS A 85 0.67 13.25 19.17
CA LYS A 85 0.90 13.11 20.61
C LYS A 85 -0.40 13.16 21.43
N ASP A 86 -1.44 12.57 20.85
CA ASP A 86 -2.77 12.47 21.43
C ASP A 86 -3.45 11.14 21.03
N GLU A 87 -4.67 10.91 21.51
CA GLU A 87 -5.47 9.74 21.17
C GLU A 87 -6.13 9.90 19.80
N ARG A 88 -6.08 8.84 18.99
CA ARG A 88 -6.65 8.74 17.66
C ARG A 88 -7.39 7.43 17.47
N ILE A 89 -8.34 7.39 16.52
CA ILE A 89 -8.87 6.13 16.01
C ILE A 89 -7.88 5.60 14.99
N GLN A 90 -7.31 4.42 15.27
CA GLN A 90 -6.49 3.69 14.30
C GLN A 90 -7.37 2.73 13.50
N VAL A 91 -7.31 2.85 12.18
CA VAL A 91 -7.88 1.88 11.24
C VAL A 91 -6.74 1.26 10.44
N SER A 92 -6.53 -0.04 10.59
CA SER A 92 -5.44 -0.75 9.92
C SER A 92 -5.95 -1.63 8.79
N ILE A 93 -5.32 -1.51 7.62
CA ILE A 93 -5.67 -2.21 6.39
C ILE A 93 -4.51 -3.10 5.99
N PHE A 94 -4.69 -4.41 6.08
CA PHE A 94 -3.71 -5.40 5.64
C PHE A 94 -3.84 -5.67 4.15
N MET A 95 -2.71 -5.65 3.44
CA MET A 95 -2.61 -5.92 2.01
C MET A 95 -1.97 -7.29 1.78
N SER A 96 -2.75 -8.22 1.24
CA SER A 96 -2.22 -9.49 0.72
C SER A 96 -1.35 -9.26 -0.52
N PRO A 97 -0.33 -10.09 -0.81
CA PRO A 97 0.46 -10.00 -2.05
C PRO A 97 -0.35 -10.00 -3.34
N LEU A 98 -1.58 -10.50 -3.31
CA LEU A 98 -2.50 -10.52 -4.45
C LEU A 98 -3.31 -9.23 -4.64
N ASN A 99 -3.29 -8.31 -3.68
CA ASN A 99 -3.95 -7.01 -3.78
C ASN A 99 -3.19 -6.05 -4.71
N VAL A 100 -3.82 -4.95 -5.11
CA VAL A 100 -3.13 -3.82 -5.74
C VAL A 100 -2.31 -3.09 -4.69
N HIS A 101 -1.01 -2.89 -4.95
CA HIS A 101 -0.06 -2.33 -3.96
C HIS A 101 0.20 -0.83 -4.15
N VAL A 102 -0.53 -0.18 -5.05
CA VAL A 102 -0.53 1.29 -5.16
C VAL A 102 -1.14 1.88 -3.90
N THR A 103 -0.45 2.81 -3.27
CA THR A 103 -1.00 3.59 -2.16
C THR A 103 -1.53 4.92 -2.68
N ARG A 104 -2.65 5.39 -2.14
CA ARG A 104 -3.36 6.57 -2.61
C ARG A 104 -3.60 7.55 -1.47
N TYR A 105 -3.68 8.83 -1.79
CA TYR A 105 -4.07 9.83 -0.80
C TYR A 105 -5.52 9.59 -0.37
N PRO A 106 -5.78 9.46 0.95
CA PRO A 106 -7.14 9.15 1.45
C PRO A 106 -8.10 10.32 1.38
N MET A 107 -7.59 11.54 1.30
CA MET A 107 -8.37 12.78 1.14
C MET A 107 -7.61 13.82 0.34
N THR A 108 -8.32 14.79 -0.21
CA THR A 108 -7.75 16.01 -0.78
C THR A 108 -7.23 16.90 0.34
N GLY A 109 -6.09 17.56 0.16
CA GLY A 109 -5.55 18.48 1.15
C GLY A 109 -4.08 18.80 0.91
N ARG A 110 -3.46 19.45 1.90
CA ARG A 110 -2.04 19.80 1.90
C ARG A 110 -1.25 18.78 2.71
N VAL A 111 -0.14 18.29 2.19
CA VAL A 111 0.79 17.46 2.95
C VAL A 111 1.55 18.37 3.93
N VAL A 112 1.36 18.15 5.23
CA VAL A 112 2.02 18.94 6.29
C VAL A 112 3.15 18.17 6.97
N TYR A 113 3.24 16.86 6.75
CA TYR A 113 4.30 16.01 7.28
C TYR A 113 4.54 14.82 6.37
N SER A 114 5.80 14.47 6.16
CA SER A 114 6.21 13.26 5.45
C SER A 114 7.57 12.81 5.96
N LYS A 115 7.63 11.63 6.61
CA LYS A 115 8.87 11.14 7.22
C LYS A 115 9.02 9.63 7.01
N TYR A 116 10.20 9.25 6.53
CA TYR A 116 10.63 7.86 6.44
C TYR A 116 11.33 7.43 7.74
N HIS A 117 11.03 6.22 8.19
CA HIS A 117 11.64 5.59 9.32
C HIS A 117 12.21 4.23 8.91
N PRO A 118 13.53 4.04 8.97
CA PRO A 118 14.10 2.71 8.83
C PRO A 118 13.63 1.82 9.97
N GLY A 119 13.51 0.52 9.71
CA GLY A 119 12.99 -0.40 10.72
C GLY A 119 13.25 -1.86 10.40
N ARG A 120 12.60 -2.74 11.17
CA ARG A 120 12.63 -4.19 10.99
C ARG A 120 11.63 -4.62 9.90
N TYR A 121 11.60 -5.91 9.61
CA TYR A 121 10.70 -6.53 8.64
C TYR A 121 9.86 -7.63 9.32
N LEU A 122 9.13 -7.25 10.38
CA LEU A 122 8.16 -8.16 11.00
C LEU A 122 6.99 -8.37 10.02
N VAL A 123 6.30 -9.50 10.17
CA VAL A 123 5.07 -9.72 9.40
C VAL A 123 4.07 -8.58 9.62
N ALA A 124 3.43 -8.07 8.56
CA ALA A 124 2.66 -6.83 8.61
C ALA A 124 1.44 -6.86 9.55
N TRP A 125 0.88 -8.03 9.81
CA TRP A 125 -0.23 -8.19 10.77
C TRP A 125 0.21 -8.24 12.24
N HIS A 126 1.52 -8.30 12.54
CA HIS A 126 2.00 -8.30 13.91
C HIS A 126 1.72 -6.93 14.57
N PRO A 127 1.19 -6.87 15.81
CA PRO A 127 0.83 -5.60 16.48
C PRO A 127 1.99 -4.59 16.53
N LYS A 128 3.22 -5.04 16.77
CA LYS A 128 4.43 -4.19 16.84
C LYS A 128 4.95 -3.73 15.47
N SER A 129 4.34 -4.16 14.34
CA SER A 129 4.80 -3.75 13.00
C SER A 129 4.62 -2.26 12.75
N SER A 130 3.55 -1.64 13.28
CA SER A 130 3.26 -0.22 13.14
C SER A 130 4.38 0.71 13.63
N THR A 131 5.15 0.26 14.62
CA THR A 131 6.20 1.08 15.26
C THR A 131 7.62 0.58 15.00
N LYS A 132 7.81 -0.71 14.74
CA LYS A 132 9.14 -1.32 14.62
C LYS A 132 9.58 -1.60 13.19
N ASN A 133 8.66 -1.72 12.23
CA ASN A 133 8.99 -1.97 10.83
C ASN A 133 9.42 -0.69 10.11
N GLU A 134 10.12 -0.90 8.97
CA GLU A 134 10.29 0.15 7.97
C GLU A 134 8.92 0.75 7.65
N ARG A 135 8.82 2.07 7.76
CA ARG A 135 7.55 2.79 7.58
C ARG A 135 7.74 4.20 7.08
N THR A 136 6.70 4.73 6.47
CA THR A 136 6.59 6.14 6.11
C THR A 136 5.32 6.71 6.71
N SER A 137 5.44 7.79 7.48
CA SER A 137 4.30 8.52 8.07
C SER A 137 4.04 9.78 7.26
N ILE A 138 2.79 9.96 6.83
CA ILE A 138 2.36 11.09 6.01
C ILE A 138 1.13 11.71 6.65
N VAL A 139 1.13 13.05 6.84
CA VAL A 139 -0.03 13.79 7.34
C VAL A 139 -0.55 14.69 6.24
N VAL A 140 -1.84 14.58 5.97
CA VAL A 140 -2.58 15.46 5.07
C VAL A 140 -3.54 16.29 5.92
N GLU A 141 -3.69 17.56 5.59
CA GLU A 141 -4.57 18.50 6.26
C GLU A 141 -5.58 19.09 5.27
N ASN A 142 -6.84 19.16 5.69
CA ASN A 142 -7.90 19.91 5.02
C ASN A 142 -8.85 20.55 6.04
N GLU A 143 -9.83 21.32 5.56
CA GLU A 143 -10.79 22.05 6.41
C GLU A 143 -11.85 21.12 7.03
N PHE A 144 -12.15 19.97 6.39
CA PHE A 144 -13.24 19.08 6.80
C PHE A 144 -12.82 18.13 7.93
N PHE A 145 -11.70 17.46 7.81
CA PHE A 145 -11.20 16.49 8.78
C PHE A 145 -10.05 17.02 9.65
N GLY A 146 -9.57 18.25 9.36
CA GLY A 146 -8.33 18.73 9.93
C GLY A 146 -7.15 17.88 9.45
N LYS A 147 -6.33 17.40 10.39
CA LYS A 147 -5.14 16.59 10.09
C LYS A 147 -5.44 15.11 10.27
N ILE A 148 -5.14 14.30 9.26
CA ILE A 148 -5.11 12.86 9.36
C ILE A 148 -3.71 12.34 9.04
N LEU A 149 -3.27 11.31 9.76
CA LEU A 149 -2.02 10.61 9.47
C LEU A 149 -2.34 9.27 8.84
N TYR A 150 -1.66 8.92 7.74
CA TYR A 150 -1.59 7.55 7.27
C TYR A 150 -0.14 7.08 7.23
N ARG A 151 0.06 5.84 7.64
CA ARG A 151 1.37 5.23 7.79
C ARG A 151 1.48 4.02 6.88
N GLN A 152 2.40 4.07 5.92
CA GLN A 152 2.79 2.94 5.10
C GLN A 152 3.76 2.07 5.90
N ILE A 153 3.51 0.77 6.02
CA ILE A 153 4.29 -0.16 6.83
C ILE A 153 4.71 -1.33 5.96
N ALA A 154 6.02 -1.57 5.88
CA ALA A 154 6.57 -2.73 5.18
C ALA A 154 6.31 -4.02 5.97
N GLY A 155 6.02 -5.10 5.26
CA GLY A 155 5.92 -6.45 5.84
C GLY A 155 7.24 -7.23 5.75
N ALA A 156 7.21 -8.53 6.13
CA ALA A 156 8.41 -9.38 6.22
C ALA A 156 9.14 -9.58 4.87
N VAL A 157 8.42 -9.53 3.77
CA VAL A 157 8.97 -9.68 2.40
C VAL A 157 9.18 -8.32 1.75
N ALA A 158 8.53 -7.27 2.26
CA ALA A 158 8.64 -5.91 1.76
C ALA A 158 10.00 -5.32 2.17
N ARG A 159 10.81 -4.96 1.18
CA ARG A 159 12.13 -4.33 1.43
C ARG A 159 12.17 -2.88 1.01
N ARG A 160 11.05 -2.28 0.54
CA ARG A 160 11.06 -0.88 0.10
C ARG A 160 9.66 -0.27 0.03
N ILE A 161 9.49 0.80 0.77
CA ILE A 161 8.39 1.73 0.62
C ILE A 161 8.82 2.85 -0.32
N VAL A 162 8.03 3.10 -1.36
CA VAL A 162 8.18 4.27 -2.21
C VAL A 162 7.12 5.28 -1.78
N ASN A 163 7.56 6.47 -1.44
CA ASN A 163 6.71 7.58 -1.00
C ASN A 163 6.85 8.77 -1.95
N TYR A 164 5.74 9.25 -2.50
CA TYR A 164 5.70 10.43 -3.36
C TYR A 164 5.28 11.70 -2.65
N ALA A 165 4.82 11.59 -1.39
CA ALA A 165 4.36 12.73 -0.62
C ALA A 165 5.51 13.69 -0.30
N LYS A 166 5.35 14.95 -0.72
CA LYS A 166 6.28 16.05 -0.42
C LYS A 166 5.56 17.08 0.43
N VAL A 167 6.20 17.49 1.53
CA VAL A 167 5.66 18.52 2.43
C VAL A 167 5.37 19.81 1.65
N SER A 168 4.31 20.46 2.00
CA SER A 168 3.75 21.68 1.39
C SER A 168 3.04 21.50 0.05
N HIS A 169 3.05 20.30 -0.56
CA HIS A 169 2.30 20.05 -1.79
C HIS A 169 0.82 19.81 -1.50
N THR A 170 -0.04 20.35 -2.36
CA THR A 170 -1.47 20.00 -2.40
C THR A 170 -1.64 18.71 -3.20
N VAL A 171 -2.45 17.80 -2.67
CA VAL A 171 -2.71 16.47 -3.23
C VAL A 171 -4.22 16.27 -3.36
N LYS A 172 -4.63 15.43 -4.32
CA LYS A 172 -6.04 15.09 -4.52
C LYS A 172 -6.35 13.70 -3.99
N GLN A 173 -7.54 13.54 -3.47
CA GLN A 173 -8.06 12.26 -3.02
C GLN A 173 -7.97 11.20 -4.11
N GLY A 174 -7.44 10.03 -3.77
CA GLY A 174 -7.29 8.90 -4.69
C GLY A 174 -6.08 8.96 -5.62
N GLU A 175 -5.35 10.09 -5.70
CA GLU A 175 -4.08 10.16 -6.43
C GLU A 175 -3.04 9.23 -5.80
N ASP A 176 -2.10 8.78 -6.64
CA ASP A 176 -1.00 7.90 -6.23
C ASP A 176 -0.07 8.61 -5.23
N SER A 177 0.01 8.08 -4.02
CA SER A 177 0.89 8.58 -2.96
C SER A 177 2.15 7.74 -2.76
N GLY A 178 2.24 6.60 -3.45
CA GLY A 178 3.40 5.71 -3.37
C GLY A 178 3.09 4.26 -3.65
N PHE A 179 4.06 3.40 -3.35
CA PHE A 179 3.98 1.97 -3.59
C PHE A 179 4.72 1.19 -2.49
N ILE A 180 4.14 0.09 -2.00
CA ILE A 180 4.79 -0.78 -1.02
C ILE A 180 5.06 -2.13 -1.67
N LYS A 181 6.34 -2.55 -1.73
CA LYS A 181 6.74 -3.81 -2.40
C LYS A 181 6.59 -4.99 -1.43
N PHE A 182 5.77 -5.99 -1.81
CA PHE A 182 5.61 -7.33 -1.20
C PHE A 182 5.10 -7.38 0.26
N GLY A 183 3.77 -7.36 0.41
CA GLY A 183 3.07 -7.57 1.67
C GLY A 183 3.21 -6.40 2.64
N SER A 184 2.11 -5.77 2.97
CA SER A 184 2.15 -4.49 3.66
C SER A 184 0.89 -4.22 4.47
N ARG A 185 0.93 -3.16 5.23
CA ARG A 185 -0.18 -2.63 6.02
C ARG A 185 -0.19 -1.10 5.92
N ILE A 186 -1.37 -0.54 5.88
CA ILE A 186 -1.57 0.90 6.08
C ILE A 186 -2.32 1.11 7.39
N ASP A 187 -1.86 2.02 8.21
CA ASP A 187 -2.58 2.51 9.38
C ASP A 187 -3.06 3.93 9.11
N LEU A 188 -4.35 4.18 9.27
CA LEU A 188 -4.96 5.51 9.29
C LEU A 188 -5.17 5.92 10.75
N PHE A 189 -4.82 7.16 11.10
CA PHE A 189 -5.06 7.75 12.41
C PHE A 189 -5.98 8.95 12.25
N LEU A 190 -7.20 8.79 12.72
CA LEU A 190 -8.33 9.70 12.53
C LEU A 190 -8.69 10.40 13.83
N PRO A 191 -9.31 11.59 13.79
CA PRO A 191 -9.89 12.24 14.97
C PRO A 191 -10.89 11.32 15.69
N LEU A 192 -11.02 11.44 17.01
CA LEU A 192 -11.89 10.58 17.83
C LEU A 192 -13.39 10.70 17.51
N ASN A 193 -13.82 11.84 16.98
CA ASN A 193 -15.19 12.12 16.59
C ASN A 193 -15.55 11.69 15.17
N THR A 194 -14.61 11.07 14.44
CA THR A 194 -14.84 10.65 13.06
C THR A 194 -15.80 9.47 13.00
N LYS A 195 -16.84 9.55 12.16
CA LYS A 195 -17.78 8.46 11.92
C LYS A 195 -17.19 7.44 10.97
N LEU A 196 -17.01 6.20 11.42
CA LEU A 196 -16.46 5.11 10.61
C LEU A 196 -17.56 4.41 9.81
N ASN A 197 -17.27 4.13 8.53
CA ASN A 197 -18.16 3.40 7.60
C ASN A 197 -17.65 1.98 7.30
N VAL A 198 -16.71 1.49 8.09
CA VAL A 198 -16.10 0.17 7.92
C VAL A 198 -16.11 -0.62 9.21
N LYS A 199 -16.00 -1.94 9.08
CA LYS A 199 -15.91 -2.89 10.21
C LYS A 199 -14.72 -3.85 10.03
N ILE A 200 -14.28 -4.43 11.14
CA ILE A 200 -13.22 -5.45 11.15
C ILE A 200 -13.60 -6.59 10.18
N ASN A 201 -12.59 -7.10 9.46
CA ASN A 201 -12.69 -8.12 8.42
C ASN A 201 -13.33 -7.68 7.10
N GLN A 202 -13.78 -6.44 6.96
CA GLN A 202 -14.30 -5.91 5.69
C GLN A 202 -13.16 -5.78 4.66
N LYS A 203 -13.42 -6.21 3.41
CA LYS A 203 -12.56 -5.94 2.27
C LYS A 203 -12.83 -4.53 1.74
N VAL A 204 -11.77 -3.80 1.44
CA VAL A 204 -11.82 -2.43 0.91
C VAL A 204 -10.98 -2.30 -0.35
N LYS A 205 -11.34 -1.33 -1.21
CA LYS A 205 -10.63 -1.00 -2.45
C LYS A 205 -10.07 0.41 -2.37
N GLY A 206 -8.79 0.55 -2.68
CA GLY A 206 -8.06 1.82 -2.67
C GLY A 206 -8.67 2.85 -3.62
N GLY A 207 -8.91 4.07 -3.13
CA GLY A 207 -9.52 5.16 -3.87
C GLY A 207 -11.02 5.01 -4.17
N ILE A 208 -11.68 3.97 -3.63
CA ILE A 208 -13.11 3.69 -3.88
C ILE A 208 -13.89 3.55 -2.57
N SER A 209 -13.43 2.68 -1.65
CA SER A 209 -14.17 2.40 -0.42
C SER A 209 -14.06 3.56 0.55
N VAL A 210 -15.22 4.03 1.06
CA VAL A 210 -15.28 5.05 2.10
C VAL A 210 -14.94 4.39 3.44
N ILE A 211 -13.87 4.89 4.08
CA ILE A 211 -13.45 4.46 5.43
C ILE A 211 -14.21 5.23 6.49
N ALA A 212 -14.35 6.53 6.28
CA ALA A 212 -14.98 7.42 7.25
C ALA A 212 -15.64 8.62 6.56
N GLU A 213 -16.60 9.21 7.27
CA GLU A 213 -17.28 10.45 6.87
C GLU A 213 -17.24 11.47 8.01
N ASN A 214 -17.32 12.76 7.64
CA ASN A 214 -17.41 13.88 8.58
C ASN A 214 -18.83 14.05 9.07
#